data_7c4d9ebbd8d66dc367d99e831a5fc6f8
#
_entry.id   7c4d9ebbd8d66dc367d99e831a5fc6f8
#
_cell.length_a   1.000
_cell.length_b   1.000
_cell.length_c   1.000
_cell.angle_alpha   90.00
_cell.angle_beta   90.00
_cell.angle_gamma   90.00
#
_symmetry.space_group_name_H-M   'P 1'
#
loop_
_entity.id
_entity.type
_entity.pdbx_description
1 polymer ?
#
loop_
_entity_poly.entity_id
_entity_poly.type
_entity_poly.pdbx_seq_one_letter_code
_entity_poly.pdbx_strand_id
1 'polypeptide(L)'
;MIKLDYQKDNLNLRSFLKRNLDKKVLSNDPLNQVNGFLGEGLPENTNFWSKAGLMSQARHDAAWWVNNDSLQTLLVIFGNGEKYLKDETIFHKIAKAVYKYNNNFAWY
;
A
#
# COMPACT_ATOMS: atom_id res chain seq x y z
N MET A 1 -17.25 -21.17 18.97
CA MET A 1 -16.74 -20.82 17.63
C MET A 1 -17.30 -19.48 17.19
N ILE A 2 -16.46 -18.55 16.84
CA ILE A 2 -16.89 -17.26 16.30
C ILE A 2 -17.23 -17.45 14.83
N LYS A 3 -18.48 -17.16 14.47
CA LYS A 3 -18.88 -17.14 13.07
C LYS A 3 -18.57 -15.77 12.50
N LEU A 4 -17.83 -15.73 11.41
CA LEU A 4 -17.58 -14.51 10.66
C LEU A 4 -18.77 -14.24 9.73
N ASP A 5 -19.32 -13.04 9.80
CA ASP A 5 -20.18 -12.52 8.74
C ASP A 5 -19.24 -12.00 7.63
N TYR A 6 -19.06 -12.78 6.59
CA TYR A 6 -18.10 -12.49 5.53
C TYR A 6 -18.27 -11.09 4.92
N GLN A 7 -19.50 -10.68 4.63
CA GLN A 7 -19.73 -9.36 4.02
C GLN A 7 -19.46 -8.23 5.00
N LYS A 8 -19.99 -8.33 6.21
CA LYS A 8 -19.84 -7.29 7.24
C LYS A 8 -18.37 -7.16 7.67
N ASP A 9 -17.72 -8.28 7.96
CA ASP A 9 -16.34 -8.29 8.42
C ASP A 9 -15.37 -7.84 7.32
N ASN A 10 -15.62 -8.23 6.07
CA ASN A 10 -14.84 -7.77 4.93
C ASN A 10 -14.95 -6.26 4.73
N LEU A 11 -16.15 -5.68 4.83
CA LEU A 11 -16.34 -4.24 4.73
C LEU A 11 -15.63 -3.49 5.86
N ASN A 12 -15.70 -4.01 7.09
CA ASN A 12 -15.01 -3.41 8.23
C ASN A 12 -13.49 -3.45 8.05
N LEU A 13 -12.93 -4.59 7.64
CA LEU A 13 -11.49 -4.72 7.39
C LEU A 13 -11.04 -3.78 6.28
N ARG A 14 -11.80 -3.67 5.21
CA ARG A 14 -11.47 -2.77 4.11
C ARG A 14 -11.46 -1.31 4.56
N SER A 15 -12.39 -0.90 5.42
CA SER A 15 -12.42 0.47 5.93
C SER A 15 -11.21 0.79 6.80
N PHE A 16 -10.71 -0.16 7.60
CA PHE A 16 -9.52 0.01 8.42
C PHE A 16 -8.24 0.08 7.60
N LEU A 17 -8.19 -0.60 6.45
CA LEU A 17 -7.02 -0.68 5.62
C LEU A 17 -6.99 0.37 4.52
N LYS A 18 -8.09 1.07 4.27
CA LYS A 18 -8.17 2.11 3.25
C LYS A 18 -7.23 3.26 3.60
N ARG A 19 -6.41 3.67 2.63
CA ARG A 19 -5.50 4.81 2.78
C ARG A 19 -5.85 5.91 1.79
N ASN A 20 -5.82 7.14 2.26
CA ASN A 20 -5.91 8.32 1.42
C ASN A 20 -4.51 8.68 0.95
N LEU A 21 -4.31 8.80 -0.36
CA LEU A 21 -3.01 9.14 -0.94
C LEU A 21 -2.84 10.63 -1.22
N ASP A 22 -3.81 11.47 -0.85
CA ASP A 22 -3.71 12.92 -1.02
C ASP A 22 -2.59 13.48 -0.16
N LYS A 23 -1.66 14.18 -0.79
CA LYS A 23 -0.46 14.71 -0.12
C LYS A 23 -0.79 15.70 0.98
N LYS A 24 -1.84 16.50 0.82
CA LYS A 24 -2.26 17.45 1.85
C LYS A 24 -2.78 16.74 3.09
N VAL A 25 -3.56 15.70 2.90
CA VAL A 25 -4.06 14.87 4.01
C VAL A 25 -2.89 14.19 4.72
N LEU A 26 -1.97 13.60 3.97
CA LEU A 26 -0.81 12.91 4.53
C LEU A 26 0.13 13.84 5.30
N SER A 27 0.30 15.07 4.84
CA SER A 27 1.17 16.05 5.51
C SER A 27 0.67 16.42 6.91
N ASN A 28 -0.61 16.24 7.18
CA ASN A 28 -1.23 16.52 8.48
C ASN A 28 -1.25 15.30 9.42
N ASP A 29 -0.78 14.15 8.95
CA ASP A 29 -0.74 12.91 9.73
C ASP A 29 0.68 12.36 9.75
N PRO A 30 1.49 12.67 10.78
CA PRO A 30 2.87 12.20 10.85
C PRO A 30 2.98 10.69 11.03
N LEU A 31 1.89 10.00 11.38
CA LEU A 31 1.87 8.55 11.56
C LEU A 31 1.24 7.82 10.39
N ASN A 32 1.07 8.50 9.23
CA ASN A 32 0.48 7.85 8.07
C ASN A 32 1.31 6.64 7.60
N GLN A 33 0.63 5.68 6.98
CA GLN A 33 1.25 4.45 6.48
C GLN A 33 1.47 4.50 4.97
N VAL A 34 1.68 5.68 4.41
CA VAL A 34 1.89 5.91 2.97
C VAL A 34 3.29 6.43 2.70
N ASN A 35 3.68 7.52 3.36
CA ASN A 35 5.01 8.10 3.18
C ASN A 35 6.08 7.13 3.71
N GLY A 36 7.07 6.84 2.89
CA GLY A 36 8.10 5.84 3.18
C GLY A 36 7.69 4.40 2.88
N PHE A 37 6.47 4.19 2.38
CA PHE A 37 5.91 2.87 2.06
C PHE A 37 5.41 2.83 0.61
N LEU A 38 4.70 1.76 0.25
CA LEU A 38 4.33 1.50 -1.14
C LEU A 38 3.41 2.58 -1.73
N GLY A 39 2.44 3.06 -0.97
CA GLY A 39 1.45 4.02 -1.47
C GLY A 39 2.05 5.34 -1.94
N GLU A 40 3.20 5.75 -1.44
CA GLU A 40 3.84 6.99 -1.86
C GLU A 40 4.23 6.98 -3.34
N GLY A 41 4.42 5.80 -3.94
CA GLY A 41 4.76 5.65 -5.35
C GLY A 41 3.59 5.66 -6.32
N LEU A 42 2.36 5.79 -5.84
CA LEU A 42 1.16 5.67 -6.66
C LEU A 42 0.49 7.04 -6.87
N PRO A 43 -0.29 7.20 -7.96
CA PRO A 43 -1.09 8.41 -8.15
C PRO A 43 -2.06 8.65 -7.01
N GLU A 44 -2.29 9.91 -6.66
CA GLU A 44 -3.11 10.32 -5.50
C GLU A 44 -4.55 9.81 -5.54
N ASN A 45 -5.11 9.63 -6.74
CA ASN A 45 -6.48 9.17 -6.92
C ASN A 45 -6.64 7.65 -6.96
N THR A 46 -5.58 6.90 -6.68
CA THR A 46 -5.62 5.44 -6.66
C THR A 46 -6.43 4.95 -5.46
N ASN A 47 -7.34 4.02 -5.69
CA ASN A 47 -8.00 3.30 -4.62
C ASN A 47 -7.01 2.31 -4.00
N PHE A 48 -6.66 2.54 -2.75
CA PHE A 48 -5.50 1.90 -2.13
C PHE A 48 -5.80 1.45 -0.71
N TRP A 49 -5.42 0.23 -0.40
CA TRP A 49 -5.52 -0.38 0.92
C TRP A 49 -4.16 -0.93 1.30
N SER A 50 -3.77 -0.76 2.56
CA SER A 50 -2.48 -1.29 2.99
C SER A 50 -2.40 -1.48 4.49
N LYS A 51 -1.40 -2.27 4.89
CA LYS A 51 -0.96 -2.36 6.27
C LYS A 51 0.56 -2.37 6.29
N ALA A 52 1.14 -1.29 6.78
CA ALA A 52 2.57 -1.13 6.91
C ALA A 52 3.07 -1.62 8.27
N GLY A 53 4.33 -1.97 8.32
CA GLY A 53 5.03 -2.31 9.54
C GLY A 53 6.44 -1.74 9.54
N LEU A 54 6.85 -1.14 10.66
CA LEU A 54 8.18 -0.62 10.86
C LEU A 54 8.70 -1.12 12.20
N MET A 55 9.80 -1.82 12.17
CA MET A 55 10.43 -2.42 13.34
C MET A 55 11.90 -2.00 13.43
N SER A 56 12.62 -2.47 14.45
CA SER A 56 14.00 -2.02 14.71
C SER A 56 14.96 -2.22 13.52
N GLN A 57 14.76 -3.23 12.70
CA GLN A 57 15.60 -3.52 11.53
C GLN A 57 14.78 -3.98 10.33
N ALA A 58 13.50 -3.64 10.28
CA ALA A 58 12.63 -4.15 9.24
C ALA A 58 11.60 -3.11 8.81
N ARG A 59 11.31 -3.11 7.53
CA ARG A 59 10.23 -2.33 6.92
C ARG A 59 9.40 -3.28 6.08
N HIS A 60 8.10 -3.31 6.33
CA HIS A 60 7.18 -4.18 5.61
C HIS A 60 5.98 -3.39 5.13
N ASP A 61 5.40 -3.81 4.01
CA ASP A 61 4.11 -3.30 3.58
C ASP A 61 3.39 -4.38 2.77
N ALA A 62 2.10 -4.48 3.01
CA ALA A 62 1.20 -5.27 2.20
C ALA A 62 0.16 -4.32 1.64
N ALA A 63 0.11 -4.20 0.32
CA ALA A 63 -0.71 -3.23 -0.37
C ALA A 63 -1.58 -3.87 -1.44
N TRP A 64 -2.79 -3.36 -1.56
CA TRP A 64 -3.72 -3.73 -2.61
C TRP A 64 -4.29 -2.46 -3.21
N TRP A 65 -4.31 -2.37 -4.53
CA TRP A 65 -4.90 -1.22 -5.19
C TRP A 65 -5.62 -1.61 -6.48
N VAL A 66 -6.50 -0.71 -6.89
CA VAL A 66 -7.25 -0.83 -8.13
C VAL A 66 -6.91 0.38 -8.99
N ASN A 67 -6.43 0.15 -10.21
CA ASN A 67 -6.16 1.23 -11.13
C ASN A 67 -7.41 1.59 -11.96
N ASN A 68 -7.28 2.59 -12.86
CA ASN A 68 -8.39 3.12 -13.64
C ASN A 68 -9.03 2.08 -14.58
N ASP A 69 -8.30 1.04 -14.95
CA ASP A 69 -8.80 -0.03 -15.82
C ASP A 69 -9.40 -1.20 -15.03
N SER A 70 -9.69 -0.98 -13.76
CA SER A 70 -10.19 -2.00 -12.83
C SER A 70 -9.23 -3.16 -12.60
N LEU A 71 -7.97 -3.01 -13.01
CA LEU A 71 -6.94 -3.99 -12.73
C LEU A 71 -6.54 -3.94 -11.26
N GLN A 72 -6.60 -5.07 -10.59
CA GLN A 72 -6.24 -5.19 -9.18
C GLN A 72 -4.81 -5.70 -9.05
N THR A 73 -4.07 -5.09 -8.12
CA THR A 73 -2.70 -5.50 -7.80
C THR A 73 -2.58 -5.72 -6.30
N LEU A 74 -2.01 -6.85 -5.94
CA LEU A 74 -1.58 -7.14 -4.57
C LEU A 74 -0.06 -7.21 -4.57
N LEU A 75 0.57 -6.38 -3.74
CA LEU A 75 2.01 -6.32 -3.62
C LEU A 75 2.39 -6.40 -2.14
N VAL A 76 3.23 -7.37 -1.80
CA VAL A 76 3.70 -7.55 -0.43
C VAL A 76 5.22 -7.54 -0.45
N ILE A 77 5.82 -6.72 0.42
CA ILE A 77 7.27 -6.61 0.54
C ILE A 77 7.67 -6.74 2.01
N PHE A 78 8.61 -7.60 2.27
CA PHE A 78 9.27 -7.73 3.57
C PHE A 78 10.73 -7.34 3.40
N GLY A 79 11.10 -6.16 3.93
CA GLY A 79 12.48 -5.70 3.92
C GLY A 79 13.11 -5.92 5.29
N ASN A 80 14.17 -6.74 5.34
CA ASN A 80 14.91 -6.99 6.57
C ASN A 80 16.32 -6.40 6.45
N GLY A 81 16.71 -5.65 7.46
CA GLY A 81 18.01 -5.02 7.53
C GLY A 81 17.95 -3.51 7.59
N GLU A 82 19.05 -2.91 8.04
CA GLU A 82 19.17 -1.47 8.28
C GLU A 82 18.91 -0.63 7.02
N LYS A 83 19.30 -1.14 5.85
CA LYS A 83 19.06 -0.47 4.57
C LYS A 83 17.58 -0.18 4.34
N TYR A 84 16.73 -1.19 4.59
CA TYR A 84 15.29 -1.04 4.38
C TYR A 84 14.63 -0.18 5.46
N LEU A 85 15.20 -0.17 6.64
CA LEU A 85 14.72 0.70 7.71
C LEU A 85 15.00 2.18 7.41
N LYS A 86 16.20 2.50 6.97
CA LYS A 86 16.68 3.88 6.79
C LYS A 86 16.32 4.49 5.45
N ASP A 87 16.28 3.70 4.37
CA ASP A 87 15.98 4.21 3.04
C ASP A 87 14.47 4.22 2.79
N GLU A 88 13.85 5.36 2.99
CA GLU A 88 12.42 5.57 2.79
C GLU A 88 12.01 5.59 1.32
N THR A 89 12.96 5.51 0.39
CA THR A 89 12.67 5.60 -1.05
C THR A 89 12.49 4.27 -1.74
N ILE A 90 12.96 3.17 -1.15
CA ILE A 90 12.97 1.85 -1.80
C ILE A 90 11.55 1.41 -2.15
N PHE A 91 10.64 1.47 -1.19
CA PHE A 91 9.29 0.93 -1.36
C PHE A 91 8.48 1.71 -2.39
N HIS A 92 8.52 3.04 -2.36
CA HIS A 92 7.76 3.81 -3.36
C HIS A 92 8.33 3.66 -4.78
N LYS A 93 9.63 3.44 -4.92
CA LYS A 93 10.23 3.16 -6.24
C LYS A 93 9.75 1.81 -6.79
N ILE A 94 9.66 0.81 -5.92
CA ILE A 94 9.15 -0.52 -6.32
C ILE A 94 7.67 -0.41 -6.72
N ALA A 95 6.85 0.24 -5.90
CA ALA A 95 5.43 0.41 -6.19
C ALA A 95 5.21 1.15 -7.51
N LYS A 96 5.97 2.21 -7.75
CA LYS A 96 5.92 2.97 -9.00
C LYS A 96 6.27 2.11 -10.21
N ALA A 97 7.29 1.27 -10.09
CA ALA A 97 7.70 0.36 -11.17
C ALA A 97 6.62 -0.68 -11.45
N VAL A 98 6.04 -1.27 -10.42
CA VAL A 98 4.95 -2.26 -10.56
C VAL A 98 3.71 -1.61 -11.18
N TYR A 99 3.34 -0.42 -10.74
CA TYR A 99 2.22 0.33 -11.29
C TYR A 99 2.39 0.60 -12.79
N LYS A 100 3.58 1.07 -13.19
CA LYS A 100 3.89 1.32 -14.60
C LYS A 100 3.87 0.04 -15.43
N TYR A 101 4.44 -1.03 -14.89
CA TYR A 101 4.47 -2.32 -15.56
C TYR A 101 3.04 -2.82 -15.85
N ASN A 102 2.19 -2.80 -14.84
CA ASN A 102 0.81 -3.28 -14.96
C ASN A 102 -0.02 -2.44 -15.94
N ASN A 103 0.24 -1.13 -16.01
CA ASN A 103 -0.51 -0.26 -16.93
C ASN A 103 -0.04 -0.38 -18.38
N ASN A 104 1.18 -0.83 -18.62
CA ASN A 104 1.76 -0.94 -19.97
C ASN A 104 1.52 -2.30 -20.62
N PHE A 105 1.00 -3.26 -19.87
CA PHE A 105 0.73 -4.60 -20.39
C PHE A 105 -0.77 -4.84 -20.55
N ALA A 106 -1.12 -5.38 -21.72
CA ALA A 106 -2.45 -5.93 -21.93
C ALA A 106 -2.45 -7.38 -21.41
N TRP A 107 -3.24 -7.63 -20.41
CA TRP A 107 -3.39 -8.97 -19.84
C TRP A 107 -4.55 -9.68 -20.53
N TYR A 108 -4.24 -10.58 -21.41
CA TYR A 108 -5.25 -11.40 -22.10
C TYR A 108 -5.10 -12.85 -21.70
#